data_a909c324b62cff4ca4f099c0c2fba4ae
#
_entry.id   a909c324b62cff4ca4f099c0c2fba4ae
#
_cell.length_a   1.000
_cell.length_b   1.000
_cell.length_c   1.000
_cell.angle_alpha   90.00
_cell.angle_beta   90.00
_cell.angle_gamma   90.00
#
_symmetry.space_group_name_H-M   'P 1'
#
loop_
_entity.id
_entity.type
_entity.pdbx_description
1 polymer ?
#
loop_
_entity_poly.entity_id
_entity_poly.type
_entity_poly.pdbx_seq_one_letter_code
_entity_poly.pdbx_strand_id
1 'polypeptide(L)'
;MNKPSHFIDLSLLRTHPAFRAIFIARFISIVALGMLAVAVPVQIQQLTQSPLLVGLAVTLAGAGMFIGLLTGGVLADRYERRRLILFARSTCGQGFVALCINALLPSPSVIAVFVLGLWDGFFGAIGVTALLAATPALVGRENLMKAGAITMLTVRFGAILSPAIAGLVIAQGGVAWNYGLAAFGTLLTVLTLLRLPRLAPPPQPREHPLKALVSGVQFLFASPIVGMAALVGALVTLASAVRVLYPALAPHWQVGVTELGLMYAAVPLGAATGALTSGRLAQSPQPGRLILASAIAAFVALALFSLMPWFSASLVCLAAFGYFSAINSLVQYAMIQTLTPDALLGRINSLWTAQNVTGDAIGAAMIGAMGSLLLPQQAASLSGLAATVLGIIMWLLMARLRRYQPPAPAETGS
;
A
#
# COMPACT_ATOMS: atom_id res chain seq x y z
N MET A 1 2.93 -32.14 23.68
CA MET A 1 3.62 -30.88 23.26
C MET A 1 3.77 -30.90 21.74
N ASN A 2 2.90 -30.17 21.02
CA ASN A 2 3.01 -30.06 19.56
C ASN A 2 4.25 -29.24 19.23
N LYS A 3 5.15 -29.80 18.40
CA LYS A 3 6.29 -29.06 17.84
C LYS A 3 5.79 -27.80 17.16
N PRO A 4 6.38 -26.62 17.38
CA PRO A 4 6.00 -25.42 16.66
C PRO A 4 6.18 -25.68 15.15
N SER A 5 5.10 -25.68 14.40
CA SER A 5 5.18 -25.79 12.96
C SER A 5 5.76 -24.49 12.41
N HIS A 6 6.80 -24.59 11.58
CA HIS A 6 7.38 -23.44 10.89
C HIS A 6 6.44 -22.83 9.83
N PHE A 7 5.30 -23.45 9.59
CA PHE A 7 4.31 -23.00 8.61
C PHE A 7 3.15 -22.30 9.30
N ILE A 8 2.58 -21.31 8.61
CA ILE A 8 1.40 -20.59 9.07
C ILE A 8 0.23 -21.56 9.22
N ASP A 9 -0.37 -21.55 10.41
CA ASP A 9 -1.51 -22.38 10.75
C ASP A 9 -2.79 -21.89 10.03
N LEU A 10 -3.16 -22.59 8.97
CA LEU A 10 -4.38 -22.33 8.18
C LEU A 10 -5.63 -23.00 8.76
N SER A 11 -5.55 -23.67 9.91
CA SER A 11 -6.69 -24.35 10.54
C SER A 11 -7.87 -23.43 10.79
N LEU A 12 -7.58 -22.15 11.06
CA LEU A 12 -8.59 -21.11 11.29
C LEU A 12 -9.57 -20.94 10.11
N LEU A 13 -9.10 -21.14 8.87
CA LEU A 13 -9.96 -21.09 7.67
C LEU A 13 -10.91 -22.27 7.59
N ARG A 14 -10.60 -23.40 8.26
CA ARG A 14 -11.46 -24.58 8.32
C ARG A 14 -12.45 -24.49 9.46
N THR A 15 -12.02 -23.98 10.61
CA THR A 15 -12.82 -23.95 11.85
C THR A 15 -13.78 -22.76 11.94
N HIS A 16 -13.50 -21.64 11.24
CA HIS A 16 -14.30 -20.41 11.29
C HIS A 16 -14.83 -20.01 9.90
N PRO A 17 -16.03 -20.50 9.50
CA PRO A 17 -16.58 -20.22 8.16
C PRO A 17 -16.76 -18.74 7.84
N ALA A 18 -17.14 -17.93 8.85
CA ALA A 18 -17.30 -16.48 8.70
C ALA A 18 -15.94 -15.78 8.43
N PHE A 19 -14.87 -16.21 9.11
CA PHE A 19 -13.53 -15.71 8.84
C PHE A 19 -13.02 -16.14 7.46
N ARG A 20 -13.29 -17.37 7.04
CA ARG A 20 -13.00 -17.86 5.68
C ARG A 20 -13.68 -16.99 4.61
N ALA A 21 -14.95 -16.62 4.82
CA ALA A 21 -15.67 -15.74 3.91
C ALA A 21 -14.99 -14.36 3.80
N ILE A 22 -14.60 -13.76 4.92
CA ILE A 22 -13.84 -12.49 4.93
C ILE A 22 -12.48 -12.65 4.25
N PHE A 23 -11.77 -13.74 4.49
CA PHE A 23 -10.47 -14.02 3.86
C PHE A 23 -10.60 -14.06 2.34
N ILE A 24 -11.55 -14.84 1.80
CA ILE A 24 -11.80 -14.95 0.36
C ILE A 24 -12.20 -13.59 -0.23
N ALA A 25 -13.16 -12.91 0.41
CA ALA A 25 -13.62 -11.61 0.01
C ALA A 25 -12.48 -10.57 -0.04
N ARG A 26 -11.62 -10.60 0.97
CA ARG A 26 -10.46 -9.71 1.07
C ARG A 26 -9.42 -10.00 0.00
N PHE A 27 -9.11 -11.28 -0.26
CA PHE A 27 -8.18 -11.67 -1.31
C PHE A 27 -8.65 -11.19 -2.68
N ILE A 28 -9.90 -11.48 -3.05
CA ILE A 28 -10.50 -11.03 -4.30
C ILE A 28 -10.48 -9.49 -4.38
N SER A 29 -10.82 -8.81 -3.29
CA SER A 29 -10.80 -7.33 -3.25
C SER A 29 -9.41 -6.76 -3.46
N ILE A 30 -8.37 -7.34 -2.85
CA ILE A 30 -6.98 -6.88 -3.02
C ILE A 30 -6.54 -7.07 -4.48
N VAL A 31 -6.88 -8.21 -5.08
CA VAL A 31 -6.59 -8.46 -6.48
C VAL A 31 -7.31 -7.46 -7.38
N ALA A 32 -8.62 -7.24 -7.19
CA ALA A 32 -9.39 -6.29 -7.98
C ALA A 32 -8.86 -4.85 -7.87
N LEU A 33 -8.60 -4.38 -6.65
CA LEU A 33 -8.02 -3.04 -6.42
C LEU A 33 -6.61 -2.91 -7.02
N GLY A 34 -5.78 -3.95 -6.87
CA GLY A 34 -4.43 -3.95 -7.45
C GLY A 34 -4.44 -3.97 -8.98
N MET A 35 -5.47 -4.57 -9.59
CA MET A 35 -5.66 -4.51 -11.05
C MET A 35 -5.96 -3.08 -11.52
N LEU A 36 -6.72 -2.30 -10.76
CA LEU A 36 -6.97 -0.89 -11.07
C LEU A 36 -5.70 -0.03 -10.96
N ALA A 37 -4.82 -0.34 -10.04
CA ALA A 37 -3.55 0.36 -9.88
C ALA A 37 -2.65 0.30 -11.12
N VAL A 38 -2.88 -0.66 -12.02
CA VAL A 38 -2.24 -0.76 -13.33
C VAL A 38 -3.12 -0.18 -14.43
N ALA A 39 -4.42 -0.53 -14.46
CA ALA A 39 -5.32 -0.17 -15.56
C ALA A 39 -5.56 1.34 -15.67
N VAL A 40 -5.73 2.04 -14.54
CA VAL A 40 -5.97 3.49 -14.53
C VAL A 40 -4.77 4.27 -15.11
N PRO A 41 -3.52 4.07 -14.64
CA PRO A 41 -2.34 4.68 -15.25
C PRO A 41 -2.18 4.36 -16.74
N VAL A 42 -2.40 3.10 -17.13
CA VAL A 42 -2.31 2.68 -18.53
C VAL A 42 -3.35 3.40 -19.38
N GLN A 43 -4.61 3.44 -18.97
CA GLN A 43 -5.69 4.11 -19.70
C GLN A 43 -5.42 5.61 -19.85
N ILE A 44 -5.05 6.31 -18.78
CA ILE A 44 -4.73 7.73 -18.84
C ILE A 44 -3.55 7.99 -19.77
N GLN A 45 -2.49 7.19 -19.69
CA GLN A 45 -1.33 7.33 -20.58
C GLN A 45 -1.72 7.08 -22.06
N GLN A 46 -2.55 6.08 -22.34
CA GLN A 46 -3.03 5.81 -23.70
C GLN A 46 -3.88 6.94 -24.26
N LEU A 47 -4.75 7.55 -23.45
CA LEU A 47 -5.65 8.62 -23.86
C LEU A 47 -4.97 9.98 -24.00
N THR A 48 -3.96 10.26 -23.19
CA THR A 48 -3.44 11.62 -23.03
C THR A 48 -1.97 11.80 -23.34
N GLN A 49 -1.20 10.70 -23.34
CA GLN A 49 0.28 10.71 -23.44
C GLN A 49 0.94 11.63 -22.40
N SER A 50 0.26 11.86 -21.25
CA SER A 50 0.67 12.83 -20.22
C SER A 50 0.95 12.15 -18.87
N PRO A 51 2.22 12.04 -18.46
CA PRO A 51 2.58 11.58 -17.12
C PRO A 51 1.98 12.42 -16.00
N LEU A 52 1.77 13.73 -16.23
CA LEU A 52 1.09 14.61 -15.27
C LEU A 52 -0.33 14.12 -14.96
N LEU A 53 -1.11 13.78 -16.01
CA LEU A 53 -2.48 13.31 -15.83
C LEU A 53 -2.52 11.91 -15.20
N VAL A 54 -1.52 11.07 -15.47
CA VAL A 54 -1.35 9.79 -14.75
C VAL A 54 -1.09 10.04 -13.26
N GLY A 55 -0.18 10.96 -12.94
CA GLY A 55 0.10 11.36 -11.55
C GLY A 55 -1.14 11.93 -10.85
N LEU A 56 -1.91 12.79 -11.56
CA LEU A 56 -3.14 13.37 -11.04
C LEU A 56 -4.20 12.30 -10.74
N ALA A 57 -4.36 11.29 -11.60
CA ALA A 57 -5.29 10.19 -11.37
C ALA A 57 -4.95 9.43 -10.06
N VAL A 58 -3.66 9.11 -9.84
CA VAL A 58 -3.19 8.45 -8.62
C VAL A 58 -3.37 9.36 -7.40
N THR A 59 -3.09 10.66 -7.54
CA THR A 59 -3.28 11.65 -6.49
C THR A 59 -4.74 11.76 -6.06
N LEU A 60 -5.67 11.81 -7.00
CA LEU A 60 -7.12 11.89 -6.71
C LEU A 60 -7.62 10.61 -6.03
N ALA A 61 -7.18 9.44 -6.49
CA ALA A 61 -7.49 8.17 -5.83
C ALA A 61 -6.94 8.15 -4.40
N GLY A 62 -5.71 8.61 -4.17
CA GLY A 62 -5.09 8.76 -2.86
C GLY A 62 -5.83 9.76 -1.96
N ALA A 63 -6.27 10.90 -2.49
CA ALA A 63 -7.09 11.87 -1.77
C ALA A 63 -8.43 11.25 -1.32
N GLY A 64 -9.11 10.54 -2.22
CA GLY A 64 -10.30 9.76 -1.90
C GLY A 64 -10.03 8.75 -0.79
N MET A 65 -8.94 8.00 -0.89
CA MET A 65 -8.54 7.01 0.11
C MET A 65 -8.26 7.66 1.48
N PHE A 66 -7.58 8.79 1.53
CA PHE A 66 -7.31 9.52 2.76
C PHE A 66 -8.60 9.96 3.46
N ILE A 67 -9.52 10.60 2.72
CA ILE A 67 -10.83 11.02 3.26
C ILE A 67 -11.65 9.79 3.68
N GLY A 68 -11.62 8.72 2.89
CA GLY A 68 -12.31 7.47 3.17
C GLY A 68 -11.79 6.74 4.42
N LEU A 69 -10.48 6.79 4.71
CA LEU A 69 -9.90 6.24 5.95
C LEU A 69 -10.40 7.00 7.18
N LEU A 70 -10.43 8.34 7.12
CA LEU A 70 -10.91 9.19 8.21
C LEU A 70 -12.40 8.96 8.50
N THR A 71 -13.23 8.98 7.45
CA THR A 71 -14.68 8.80 7.58
C THR A 71 -15.06 7.36 7.88
N GLY A 72 -14.35 6.38 7.28
CA GLY A 72 -14.60 4.96 7.46
C GLY A 72 -14.42 4.48 8.90
N GLY A 73 -13.44 5.03 9.63
CA GLY A 73 -13.27 4.77 11.06
C GLY A 73 -14.49 5.21 11.86
N VAL A 74 -14.97 6.43 11.65
CA VAL A 74 -16.17 6.98 12.32
C VAL A 74 -17.42 6.16 11.97
N LEU A 75 -17.58 5.81 10.71
CA LEU A 75 -18.73 5.03 10.25
C LEU A 75 -18.73 3.61 10.83
N ALA A 76 -17.55 2.95 10.91
CA ALA A 76 -17.40 1.61 11.47
C ALA A 76 -17.67 1.54 12.98
N ASP A 77 -17.54 2.68 13.69
CA ASP A 77 -17.85 2.80 15.12
C ASP A 77 -19.33 3.12 15.37
N ARG A 78 -20.03 3.72 14.39
CA ARG A 78 -21.45 4.14 14.53
C ARG A 78 -22.47 3.18 13.92
N TYR A 79 -22.08 2.52 12.83
CA TYR A 79 -23.00 1.69 12.05
C TYR A 79 -22.65 0.21 12.15
N GLU A 80 -23.63 -0.64 11.87
CA GLU A 80 -23.44 -2.09 11.76
C GLU A 80 -22.40 -2.39 10.69
N ARG A 81 -21.32 -3.06 11.09
CA ARG A 81 -20.13 -3.28 10.24
C ARG A 81 -20.45 -4.08 8.98
N ARG A 82 -21.32 -5.10 9.05
CA ARG A 82 -21.71 -5.87 7.88
C ARG A 82 -22.39 -4.98 6.83
N ARG A 83 -23.34 -4.13 7.25
CA ARG A 83 -24.04 -3.22 6.32
C ARG A 83 -23.06 -2.22 5.70
N LEU A 84 -22.15 -1.68 6.50
CA LEU A 84 -21.14 -0.74 6.04
C LEU A 84 -20.19 -1.38 5.01
N ILE A 85 -19.73 -2.62 5.27
CA ILE A 85 -18.87 -3.37 4.35
C ILE A 85 -19.60 -3.62 3.02
N LEU A 86 -20.85 -4.12 3.09
CA LEU A 86 -21.65 -4.39 1.90
C LEU A 86 -21.92 -3.12 1.09
N PHE A 87 -22.28 -2.03 1.74
CA PHE A 87 -22.46 -0.73 1.10
C PHE A 87 -21.19 -0.27 0.38
N ALA A 88 -20.07 -0.21 1.09
CA ALA A 88 -18.81 0.25 0.53
C ALA A 88 -18.36 -0.62 -0.66
N ARG A 89 -18.46 -1.94 -0.54
CA ARG A 89 -18.07 -2.87 -1.62
C ARG A 89 -19.01 -2.79 -2.82
N SER A 90 -20.31 -2.72 -2.62
CA SER A 90 -21.27 -2.56 -3.72
C SER A 90 -21.03 -1.25 -4.47
N THR A 91 -20.73 -0.17 -3.74
CA THR A 91 -20.47 1.15 -4.32
C THR A 91 -19.13 1.19 -5.10
N CYS A 92 -18.08 0.52 -4.62
CA CYS A 92 -16.85 0.30 -5.40
C CYS A 92 -17.14 -0.51 -6.68
N GLY A 93 -17.93 -1.58 -6.57
CA GLY A 93 -18.30 -2.41 -7.72
C GLY A 93 -19.02 -1.60 -8.81
N GLN A 94 -19.91 -0.70 -8.43
CA GLN A 94 -20.57 0.23 -9.36
C GLN A 94 -19.54 1.15 -10.05
N GLY A 95 -18.56 1.65 -9.31
CA GLY A 95 -17.44 2.43 -9.88
C GLY A 95 -16.65 1.64 -10.91
N PHE A 96 -16.38 0.35 -10.68
CA PHE A 96 -15.65 -0.49 -11.65
C PHE A 96 -16.48 -0.78 -12.90
N VAL A 97 -17.79 -0.99 -12.76
CA VAL A 97 -18.71 -1.09 -13.89
C VAL A 97 -18.72 0.20 -14.70
N ALA A 98 -18.79 1.35 -14.04
CA ALA A 98 -18.74 2.65 -14.71
C ALA A 98 -17.42 2.89 -15.43
N LEU A 99 -16.26 2.49 -14.86
CA LEU A 99 -14.96 2.51 -15.53
C LEU A 99 -14.94 1.60 -16.75
N CYS A 100 -15.51 0.40 -16.64
CA CYS A 100 -15.62 -0.54 -17.76
C CYS A 100 -16.45 0.07 -18.90
N ILE A 101 -17.61 0.64 -18.58
CA ILE A 101 -18.47 1.31 -19.56
C ILE A 101 -17.73 2.48 -20.21
N ASN A 102 -17.09 3.34 -19.42
CA ASN A 102 -16.30 4.46 -19.95
C ASN A 102 -15.20 3.98 -20.89
N ALA A 103 -14.51 2.89 -20.57
CA ALA A 103 -13.45 2.35 -21.42
C ALA A 103 -13.95 1.74 -22.74
N LEU A 104 -15.23 1.35 -22.82
CA LEU A 104 -15.87 0.82 -24.03
C LEU A 104 -16.46 1.92 -24.93
N LEU A 105 -16.52 3.16 -24.48
CA LEU A 105 -17.02 4.27 -25.30
C LEU A 105 -16.07 4.55 -26.48
N PRO A 106 -16.59 5.02 -27.62
CA PRO A 106 -15.75 5.44 -28.75
C PRO A 106 -14.74 6.55 -28.40
N SER A 107 -15.09 7.40 -27.43
CA SER A 107 -14.23 8.45 -26.85
C SER A 107 -14.30 8.40 -25.33
N PRO A 108 -13.43 7.60 -24.66
CA PRO A 108 -13.43 7.50 -23.22
C PRO A 108 -13.09 8.83 -22.55
N SER A 109 -13.84 9.18 -21.49
CA SER A 109 -13.65 10.43 -20.76
C SER A 109 -12.57 10.29 -19.69
N VAL A 110 -11.53 11.11 -19.76
CA VAL A 110 -10.48 11.22 -18.74
C VAL A 110 -11.04 11.73 -17.41
N ILE A 111 -11.99 12.68 -17.46
CA ILE A 111 -12.64 13.23 -16.27
C ILE A 111 -13.42 12.14 -15.53
N ALA A 112 -14.09 11.24 -16.27
CA ALA A 112 -14.78 10.10 -15.66
C ALA A 112 -13.79 9.20 -14.91
N VAL A 113 -12.60 8.94 -15.47
CA VAL A 113 -11.55 8.14 -14.79
C VAL A 113 -11.08 8.81 -13.51
N PHE A 114 -10.92 10.14 -13.50
CA PHE A 114 -10.52 10.89 -12.30
C PHE A 114 -11.59 10.83 -11.20
N VAL A 115 -12.85 11.09 -11.55
CA VAL A 115 -13.98 11.06 -10.61
C VAL A 115 -14.17 9.66 -10.04
N LEU A 116 -14.11 8.63 -10.89
CA LEU A 116 -14.27 7.24 -10.48
C LEU A 116 -13.06 6.73 -9.70
N GLY A 117 -11.85 7.22 -9.97
CA GLY A 117 -10.66 6.94 -9.17
C GLY A 117 -10.76 7.50 -7.73
N LEU A 118 -11.21 8.76 -7.60
CA LEU A 118 -11.49 9.36 -6.30
C LEU A 118 -12.60 8.61 -5.55
N TRP A 119 -13.67 8.24 -6.26
CA TRP A 119 -14.77 7.43 -5.76
C TRP A 119 -14.30 6.08 -5.21
N ASP A 120 -13.50 5.36 -6.00
CA ASP A 120 -12.96 4.06 -5.60
C ASP A 120 -12.04 4.18 -4.38
N GLY A 121 -11.14 5.16 -4.38
CA GLY A 121 -10.29 5.45 -3.22
C GLY A 121 -11.12 5.66 -1.94
N PHE A 122 -12.15 6.49 -2.02
CA PHE A 122 -13.01 6.82 -0.87
C PHE A 122 -13.78 5.61 -0.35
N PHE A 123 -14.58 4.95 -1.18
CA PHE A 123 -15.38 3.80 -0.75
C PHE A 123 -14.54 2.56 -0.49
N GLY A 124 -13.44 2.38 -1.23
CA GLY A 124 -12.45 1.33 -0.99
C GLY A 124 -11.87 1.40 0.42
N ALA A 125 -11.48 2.59 0.87
CA ALA A 125 -10.94 2.82 2.21
C ALA A 125 -11.98 2.56 3.31
N ILE A 126 -13.23 2.98 3.14
CA ILE A 126 -14.34 2.65 4.07
C ILE A 126 -14.49 1.13 4.18
N GLY A 127 -14.48 0.41 3.06
CA GLY A 127 -14.59 -1.05 3.06
C GLY A 127 -13.42 -1.75 3.77
N VAL A 128 -12.20 -1.26 3.59
CA VAL A 128 -11.00 -1.80 4.27
C VAL A 128 -11.07 -1.58 5.77
N THR A 129 -11.39 -0.37 6.22
CA THR A 129 -11.49 -0.05 7.66
C THR A 129 -12.60 -0.86 8.33
N ALA A 130 -13.76 -1.00 7.71
CA ALA A 130 -14.86 -1.80 8.24
C ALA A 130 -14.53 -3.30 8.33
N LEU A 131 -13.81 -3.86 7.33
CA LEU A 131 -13.34 -5.26 7.36
C LEU A 131 -12.31 -5.50 8.47
N LEU A 132 -11.37 -4.57 8.66
CA LEU A 132 -10.39 -4.65 9.74
C LEU A 132 -11.08 -4.63 11.11
N ALA A 133 -12.07 -3.73 11.29
CA ALA A 133 -12.84 -3.62 12.52
C ALA A 133 -13.70 -4.88 12.81
N ALA A 134 -14.11 -5.62 11.78
CA ALA A 134 -14.93 -6.83 11.91
C ALA A 134 -14.13 -8.06 12.35
N THR A 135 -12.84 -8.15 12.03
CA THR A 135 -12.01 -9.35 12.23
C THR A 135 -12.00 -9.86 13.70
N PRO A 136 -11.77 -9.01 14.72
CA PRO A 136 -11.75 -9.49 16.12
C PRO A 136 -13.05 -10.12 16.60
N ALA A 137 -14.19 -9.61 16.12
CA ALA A 137 -15.50 -10.12 16.50
C ALA A 137 -15.79 -11.52 15.91
N LEU A 138 -15.05 -11.93 14.88
CA LEU A 138 -15.29 -13.19 14.17
C LEU A 138 -14.35 -14.32 14.60
N VAL A 139 -13.14 -13.99 15.04
CA VAL A 139 -12.13 -15.01 15.37
C VAL A 139 -11.85 -15.11 16.87
N GLY A 140 -12.35 -14.19 17.68
CA GLY A 140 -12.00 -14.11 19.09
C GLY A 140 -10.59 -13.52 19.32
N ARG A 141 -10.33 -13.06 20.53
CA ARG A 141 -9.04 -12.45 20.89
C ARG A 141 -7.87 -13.43 20.83
N GLU A 142 -8.11 -14.70 21.15
CA GLU A 142 -7.13 -15.79 21.15
C GLU A 142 -6.59 -16.13 19.77
N ASN A 143 -7.36 -15.88 18.71
CA ASN A 143 -7.00 -16.20 17.33
C ASN A 143 -6.51 -15.00 16.50
N LEU A 144 -6.44 -13.79 17.10
CA LEU A 144 -6.07 -12.57 16.39
C LEU A 144 -4.69 -12.64 15.73
N MET A 145 -3.72 -13.27 16.41
CA MET A 145 -2.36 -13.42 15.86
C MET A 145 -2.36 -14.30 14.61
N LYS A 146 -3.09 -15.43 14.63
CA LYS A 146 -3.23 -16.34 13.48
C LYS A 146 -3.97 -15.66 12.33
N ALA A 147 -5.07 -14.96 12.63
CA ALA A 147 -5.82 -14.19 11.65
C ALA A 147 -4.99 -13.06 11.02
N GLY A 148 -4.17 -12.39 11.80
CA GLY A 148 -3.23 -11.38 11.35
C GLY A 148 -2.19 -11.95 10.38
N ALA A 149 -1.58 -13.09 10.71
CA ALA A 149 -0.61 -13.77 9.85
C ALA A 149 -1.22 -14.18 8.49
N ILE A 150 -2.41 -14.79 8.50
CA ILE A 150 -3.15 -15.16 7.29
C ILE A 150 -3.50 -13.92 6.45
N THR A 151 -3.93 -12.85 7.10
CA THR A 151 -4.24 -11.58 6.45
C THR A 151 -3.01 -10.97 5.78
N MET A 152 -1.85 -11.00 6.44
CA MET A 152 -0.60 -10.46 5.90
C MET A 152 -0.16 -11.22 4.65
N LEU A 153 -0.26 -12.56 4.64
CA LEU A 153 -0.03 -13.37 3.44
C LEU A 153 -0.93 -12.94 2.29
N THR A 154 -2.23 -12.77 2.56
CA THR A 154 -3.20 -12.35 1.55
C THR A 154 -2.80 -11.04 0.89
N VAL A 155 -2.38 -10.05 1.70
CA VAL A 155 -1.93 -8.75 1.19
C VAL A 155 -0.67 -8.89 0.34
N ARG A 156 0.31 -9.69 0.79
CA ARG A 156 1.57 -9.89 0.05
C ARG A 156 1.36 -10.59 -1.29
N PHE A 157 0.64 -11.71 -1.29
CA PHE A 157 0.34 -12.44 -2.53
C PHE A 157 -0.53 -11.61 -3.48
N GLY A 158 -1.55 -10.95 -2.96
CA GLY A 158 -2.41 -10.09 -3.76
C GLY A 158 -1.63 -8.95 -4.42
N ALA A 159 -0.73 -8.30 -3.70
CA ALA A 159 0.09 -7.21 -4.23
C ALA A 159 1.05 -7.65 -5.35
N ILE A 160 1.51 -8.92 -5.33
CA ILE A 160 2.37 -9.46 -6.39
C ILE A 160 1.54 -9.92 -7.60
N LEU A 161 0.45 -10.66 -7.32
CA LEU A 161 -0.34 -11.29 -8.39
C LEU A 161 -1.20 -10.28 -9.15
N SER A 162 -1.77 -9.29 -8.47
CA SER A 162 -2.72 -8.37 -9.11
C SER A 162 -2.12 -7.58 -10.29
N PRO A 163 -0.91 -6.99 -10.22
CA PRO A 163 -0.34 -6.30 -11.37
C PRO A 163 0.01 -7.23 -12.53
N ALA A 164 0.50 -8.44 -12.22
CA ALA A 164 0.82 -9.44 -13.26
C ALA A 164 -0.45 -9.88 -14.01
N ILE A 165 -1.53 -10.16 -13.27
CA ILE A 165 -2.84 -10.48 -13.86
C ILE A 165 -3.35 -9.29 -14.66
N ALA A 166 -3.25 -8.07 -14.14
CA ALA A 166 -3.68 -6.87 -14.84
C ALA A 166 -2.96 -6.69 -16.19
N GLY A 167 -1.63 -6.84 -16.20
CA GLY A 167 -0.84 -6.76 -17.43
C GLY A 167 -1.29 -7.77 -18.48
N LEU A 168 -1.50 -9.03 -18.08
CA LEU A 168 -1.98 -10.10 -18.97
C LEU A 168 -3.39 -9.81 -19.51
N VAL A 169 -4.32 -9.42 -18.64
CA VAL A 169 -5.72 -9.12 -19.02
C VAL A 169 -5.79 -7.93 -19.95
N ILE A 170 -5.04 -6.87 -19.67
CA ILE A 170 -5.03 -5.66 -20.51
C ILE A 170 -4.38 -5.95 -21.86
N ALA A 171 -3.34 -6.77 -21.91
CA ALA A 171 -2.69 -7.15 -23.18
C ALA A 171 -3.62 -7.95 -24.11
N GLN A 172 -4.53 -8.77 -23.56
CA GLN A 172 -5.44 -9.60 -24.33
C GLN A 172 -6.76 -8.91 -24.69
N GLY A 173 -7.31 -8.12 -23.80
CA GLY A 173 -8.66 -7.57 -23.94
C GLY A 173 -8.78 -6.05 -23.64
N GLY A 174 -7.66 -5.38 -23.39
CA GLY A 174 -7.62 -3.95 -23.04
C GLY A 174 -8.09 -3.66 -21.61
N VAL A 175 -8.10 -2.38 -21.28
CA VAL A 175 -8.44 -1.90 -19.92
C VAL A 175 -9.89 -2.17 -19.53
N ALA A 176 -10.82 -2.24 -20.51
CA ALA A 176 -12.21 -2.56 -20.26
C ALA A 176 -12.39 -3.96 -19.65
N TRP A 177 -11.68 -4.96 -20.16
CA TRP A 177 -11.70 -6.31 -19.59
C TRP A 177 -11.14 -6.35 -18.17
N ASN A 178 -10.11 -5.54 -17.91
CA ASN A 178 -9.55 -5.41 -16.57
C ASN A 178 -10.58 -4.87 -15.58
N TYR A 179 -11.27 -3.78 -15.93
CA TYR A 179 -12.33 -3.21 -15.10
C TYR A 179 -13.53 -4.16 -14.94
N GLY A 180 -13.90 -4.85 -16.01
CA GLY A 180 -14.97 -5.87 -15.97
C GLY A 180 -14.65 -7.02 -15.02
N LEU A 181 -13.41 -7.52 -15.05
CA LEU A 181 -12.95 -8.58 -14.13
C LEU A 181 -12.90 -8.10 -12.68
N ALA A 182 -12.45 -6.85 -12.44
CA ALA A 182 -12.47 -6.24 -11.12
C ALA A 182 -13.91 -6.06 -10.59
N ALA A 183 -14.85 -5.64 -11.44
CA ALA A 183 -16.28 -5.53 -11.12
C ALA A 183 -16.87 -6.91 -10.78
N PHE A 184 -16.57 -7.93 -11.58
CA PHE A 184 -17.02 -9.31 -11.33
C PHE A 184 -16.44 -9.86 -10.02
N GLY A 185 -15.16 -9.69 -9.76
CA GLY A 185 -14.53 -10.07 -8.50
C GLY A 185 -15.16 -9.36 -7.30
N THR A 186 -15.50 -8.08 -7.46
CA THR A 186 -16.20 -7.31 -6.41
C THR A 186 -17.62 -7.82 -6.18
N LEU A 187 -18.34 -8.21 -7.23
CA LEU A 187 -19.65 -8.86 -7.09
C LEU A 187 -19.54 -10.16 -6.31
N LEU A 188 -18.57 -11.03 -6.64
CA LEU A 188 -18.30 -12.25 -5.87
C LEU A 188 -17.98 -11.97 -4.41
N THR A 189 -17.21 -10.90 -4.15
CA THR A 189 -16.92 -10.42 -2.80
C THR A 189 -18.20 -10.06 -2.05
N VAL A 190 -19.08 -9.26 -2.66
CA VAL A 190 -20.36 -8.86 -2.05
C VAL A 190 -21.23 -10.08 -1.76
N LEU A 191 -21.37 -11.00 -2.72
CA LEU A 191 -22.15 -12.24 -2.54
C LEU A 191 -21.60 -13.10 -1.40
N THR A 192 -20.29 -13.20 -1.27
CA THR A 192 -19.64 -13.94 -0.18
C THR A 192 -19.91 -13.28 1.17
N LEU A 193 -19.87 -11.95 1.23
CA LEU A 193 -20.08 -11.17 2.45
C LEU A 193 -21.55 -11.08 2.88
N LEU A 194 -22.51 -11.38 1.99
CA LEU A 194 -23.92 -11.53 2.37
C LEU A 194 -24.15 -12.64 3.41
N ARG A 195 -23.25 -13.62 3.49
CA ARG A 195 -23.32 -14.73 4.46
C ARG A 195 -22.75 -14.37 5.84
N LEU A 196 -22.21 -13.17 6.02
CA LEU A 196 -21.70 -12.74 7.32
C LEU A 196 -22.84 -12.57 8.34
N PRO A 197 -22.60 -12.89 9.63
CA PRO A 197 -23.50 -12.55 10.71
C PRO A 197 -23.60 -11.03 10.89
N ARG A 198 -24.61 -10.57 11.61
CA ARG A 198 -24.70 -9.17 12.05
C ARG A 198 -23.54 -8.84 12.98
N LEU A 199 -22.85 -7.74 12.74
CA LEU A 199 -21.68 -7.31 13.48
C LEU A 199 -21.98 -5.93 14.09
N ALA A 200 -22.45 -5.95 15.34
CA ALA A 200 -22.76 -4.73 16.07
C ALA A 200 -21.51 -3.84 16.24
N PRO A 201 -21.68 -2.51 16.24
CA PRO A 201 -20.58 -1.58 16.58
C PRO A 201 -20.16 -1.77 18.05
N PRO A 202 -18.93 -1.38 18.41
CA PRO A 202 -18.46 -1.45 19.80
C PRO A 202 -19.30 -0.54 20.70
N PRO A 203 -19.45 -0.89 21.99
CA PRO A 203 -20.29 -0.13 22.93
C PRO A 203 -19.78 1.27 23.25
N GLN A 204 -18.53 1.59 22.95
CA GLN A 204 -17.94 2.91 23.16
C GLN A 204 -17.39 3.48 21.85
N PRO A 205 -17.72 4.74 21.51
CA PRO A 205 -17.14 5.41 20.37
C PRO A 205 -15.62 5.63 20.59
N ARG A 206 -14.83 5.36 19.58
CA ARG A 206 -13.41 5.69 19.54
C ARG A 206 -13.21 7.21 19.43
N GLU A 207 -12.03 7.68 19.82
CA GLU A 207 -11.64 9.07 19.67
C GLU A 207 -11.77 9.51 18.19
N HIS A 208 -12.15 10.77 17.97
CA HIS A 208 -12.33 11.32 16.61
C HIS A 208 -11.02 11.20 15.82
N PRO A 209 -11.02 10.66 14.58
CA PRO A 209 -9.81 10.37 13.80
C PRO A 209 -8.89 11.58 13.61
N LEU A 210 -9.46 12.77 13.39
CA LEU A 210 -8.67 14.00 13.26
C LEU A 210 -7.94 14.35 14.54
N LYS A 211 -8.58 14.15 15.72
CA LYS A 211 -7.94 14.41 17.02
C LYS A 211 -6.83 13.40 17.26
N ALA A 212 -7.02 12.14 16.89
CA ALA A 212 -6.00 11.11 16.94
C ALA A 212 -4.80 11.44 16.02
N LEU A 213 -5.06 11.95 14.81
CA LEU A 213 -4.03 12.43 13.89
C LEU A 213 -3.21 13.59 14.47
N VAL A 214 -3.89 14.63 14.97
CA VAL A 214 -3.23 15.81 15.56
C VAL A 214 -2.35 15.42 16.75
N SER A 215 -2.87 14.60 17.68
CA SER A 215 -2.08 14.14 18.83
C SER A 215 -0.93 13.21 18.42
N GLY A 216 -1.08 12.41 17.36
CA GLY A 216 0.01 11.64 16.77
C GLY A 216 1.11 12.53 16.21
N VAL A 217 0.77 13.58 15.48
CA VAL A 217 1.72 14.56 14.94
C VAL A 217 2.45 15.29 16.08
N GLN A 218 1.74 15.73 17.12
CA GLN A 218 2.35 16.34 18.31
C GLN A 218 3.38 15.41 18.97
N PHE A 219 3.07 14.11 19.07
CA PHE A 219 4.00 13.13 19.60
C PHE A 219 5.25 12.96 18.73
N LEU A 220 5.15 13.02 17.38
CA LEU A 220 6.33 12.97 16.51
C LEU A 220 7.28 14.14 16.75
N PHE A 221 6.76 15.35 17.00
CA PHE A 221 7.58 16.51 17.35
C PHE A 221 8.17 16.41 18.75
N ALA A 222 7.44 15.81 19.70
CA ALA A 222 7.91 15.59 21.07
C ALA A 222 8.96 14.45 21.15
N SER A 223 8.99 13.54 20.19
CA SER A 223 9.87 12.36 20.15
C SER A 223 10.78 12.39 18.93
N PRO A 224 11.92 13.10 18.99
CA PRO A 224 12.77 13.37 17.81
C PRO A 224 13.20 12.10 17.04
N ILE A 225 13.49 11.00 17.73
CA ILE A 225 13.92 9.74 17.10
C ILE A 225 12.76 9.15 16.28
N VAL A 226 11.54 9.13 16.83
CA VAL A 226 10.34 8.64 16.15
C VAL A 226 10.00 9.55 14.97
N GLY A 227 10.09 10.87 15.15
CA GLY A 227 9.85 11.85 14.08
C GLY A 227 10.86 11.73 12.94
N MET A 228 12.15 11.56 13.24
CA MET A 228 13.18 11.34 12.22
C MET A 228 12.95 10.04 11.45
N ALA A 229 12.60 8.96 12.14
CA ALA A 229 12.27 7.69 11.48
C ALA A 229 11.05 7.83 10.57
N ALA A 230 9.99 8.50 11.04
CA ALA A 230 8.80 8.77 10.25
C ALA A 230 9.12 9.59 8.99
N LEU A 231 10.01 10.58 9.09
CA LEU A 231 10.43 11.40 7.95
C LEU A 231 11.18 10.59 6.89
N VAL A 232 12.05 9.66 7.29
CA VAL A 232 12.73 8.74 6.34
C VAL A 232 11.70 7.88 5.62
N GLY A 233 10.73 7.30 6.34
CA GLY A 233 9.65 6.51 5.72
C GLY A 233 8.76 7.32 4.78
N ALA A 234 8.47 8.59 5.13
CA ALA A 234 7.73 9.49 4.24
C ALA A 234 8.45 9.70 2.90
N LEU A 235 9.79 9.89 2.94
CA LEU A 235 10.59 10.02 1.73
C LEU A 235 10.59 8.74 0.90
N VAL A 236 10.69 7.56 1.53
CA VAL A 236 10.60 6.26 0.83
C VAL A 236 9.24 6.10 0.15
N THR A 237 8.16 6.46 0.84
CA THR A 237 6.80 6.39 0.28
C THR A 237 6.63 7.37 -0.89
N LEU A 238 7.11 8.60 -0.76
CA LEU A 238 7.07 9.60 -1.83
C LEU A 238 7.84 9.11 -3.07
N ALA A 239 9.04 8.55 -2.87
CA ALA A 239 9.86 8.02 -3.96
C ALA A 239 9.22 6.81 -4.66
N SER A 240 8.43 6.00 -3.93
CA SER A 240 7.72 4.84 -4.50
C SER A 240 6.70 5.21 -5.57
N ALA A 241 6.25 6.46 -5.59
CA ALA A 241 5.31 6.98 -6.58
C ALA A 241 5.88 7.10 -8.00
N VAL A 242 7.19 6.82 -8.21
CA VAL A 242 7.80 6.75 -9.55
C VAL A 242 7.05 5.81 -10.50
N ARG A 243 6.26 4.88 -9.96
CA ARG A 243 5.41 3.98 -10.74
C ARG A 243 4.41 4.68 -11.66
N VAL A 244 4.10 5.97 -11.44
CA VAL A 244 3.24 6.76 -12.36
C VAL A 244 3.89 6.97 -13.71
N LEU A 245 5.22 6.85 -13.81
CA LEU A 245 5.97 6.95 -15.05
C LEU A 245 6.09 5.62 -15.80
N TYR A 246 5.76 4.46 -15.19
CA TYR A 246 5.95 3.15 -15.83
C TYR A 246 5.27 3.04 -17.19
N PRO A 247 4.01 3.50 -17.40
CA PRO A 247 3.40 3.43 -18.72
C PRO A 247 4.13 4.28 -19.77
N ALA A 248 4.70 5.42 -19.37
CA ALA A 248 5.48 6.28 -20.25
C ALA A 248 6.92 5.77 -20.49
N LEU A 249 7.44 4.91 -19.60
CA LEU A 249 8.78 4.29 -19.70
C LEU A 249 8.78 2.99 -20.53
N ALA A 250 7.66 2.28 -20.62
CA ALA A 250 7.58 1.00 -21.32
C ALA A 250 8.12 1.07 -22.77
N PRO A 251 7.85 2.12 -23.57
CA PRO A 251 8.40 2.26 -24.91
C PRO A 251 9.94 2.34 -24.96
N HIS A 252 10.61 2.80 -23.89
CA HIS A 252 12.07 2.87 -23.83
C HIS A 252 12.73 1.50 -24.00
N TRP A 253 12.12 0.45 -23.43
CA TRP A 253 12.59 -0.94 -23.60
C TRP A 253 11.83 -1.71 -24.68
N GLN A 254 10.96 -1.03 -25.44
CA GLN A 254 10.12 -1.65 -26.49
C GLN A 254 9.27 -2.81 -25.95
N VAL A 255 8.76 -2.66 -24.72
CA VAL A 255 7.95 -3.68 -24.03
C VAL A 255 6.46 -3.35 -24.07
N GLY A 256 5.65 -4.41 -24.01
CA GLY A 256 4.20 -4.30 -24.02
C GLY A 256 3.57 -4.16 -22.62
N VAL A 257 2.24 -4.25 -22.58
CA VAL A 257 1.47 -4.07 -21.33
C VAL A 257 1.66 -5.26 -20.37
N THR A 258 1.97 -6.44 -20.89
CA THR A 258 2.29 -7.61 -20.05
C THR A 258 3.54 -7.34 -19.21
N GLU A 259 4.60 -6.87 -19.85
CA GLU A 259 5.87 -6.53 -19.20
C GLU A 259 5.71 -5.34 -18.26
N LEU A 260 4.83 -4.40 -18.62
CA LEU A 260 4.45 -3.31 -17.71
C LEU A 260 3.82 -3.85 -16.41
N GLY A 261 2.98 -4.89 -16.49
CA GLY A 261 2.48 -5.60 -15.31
C GLY A 261 3.59 -6.17 -14.43
N LEU A 262 4.69 -6.67 -15.04
CA LEU A 262 5.87 -7.14 -14.31
C LEU A 262 6.61 -5.99 -13.62
N MET A 263 6.69 -4.78 -14.20
CA MET A 263 7.27 -3.61 -13.50
C MET A 263 6.49 -3.29 -12.22
N TYR A 264 5.15 -3.30 -12.27
CA TYR A 264 4.32 -3.09 -11.09
C TYR A 264 4.42 -4.24 -10.07
N ALA A 265 4.69 -5.48 -10.49
CA ALA A 265 4.85 -6.64 -9.62
C ALA A 265 6.26 -6.73 -8.99
N ALA A 266 7.29 -6.15 -9.62
CA ALA A 266 8.68 -6.26 -9.19
C ALA A 266 8.92 -5.70 -7.79
N VAL A 267 8.36 -4.52 -7.48
CA VAL A 267 8.50 -3.87 -6.16
C VAL A 267 7.84 -4.72 -5.05
N PRO A 268 6.57 -5.15 -5.16
CA PRO A 268 5.98 -6.07 -4.19
C PRO A 268 6.72 -7.39 -4.03
N LEU A 269 7.27 -7.94 -5.12
CA LEU A 269 8.08 -9.18 -5.07
C LEU A 269 9.35 -8.96 -4.26
N GLY A 270 10.07 -7.88 -4.53
CA GLY A 270 11.23 -7.48 -3.74
C GLY A 270 10.88 -7.23 -2.28
N ALA A 271 9.75 -6.58 -2.01
CA ALA A 271 9.29 -6.34 -0.64
C ALA A 271 8.93 -7.65 0.09
N ALA A 272 8.36 -8.63 -0.60
CA ALA A 272 8.07 -9.93 -0.01
C ALA A 272 9.35 -10.69 0.35
N THR A 273 10.35 -10.70 -0.55
CA THR A 273 11.67 -11.31 -0.27
C THR A 273 12.40 -10.58 0.86
N GLY A 274 12.35 -9.25 0.89
CA GLY A 274 12.89 -8.44 1.98
C GLY A 274 12.24 -8.77 3.32
N ALA A 275 10.93 -8.92 3.36
CA ALA A 275 10.21 -9.29 4.58
C ALA A 275 10.57 -10.70 5.09
N LEU A 276 10.78 -11.65 4.17
CA LEU A 276 11.15 -13.03 4.52
C LEU A 276 12.58 -13.14 5.07
N THR A 277 13.51 -12.33 4.55
CA THR A 277 14.93 -12.40 4.90
C THR A 277 15.32 -11.46 6.05
N SER A 278 14.50 -10.48 6.38
CA SER A 278 14.83 -9.41 7.35
C SER A 278 14.50 -9.73 8.82
N GLY A 279 13.99 -10.92 9.14
CA GLY A 279 13.59 -11.26 10.51
C GLY A 279 14.67 -11.02 11.57
N ARG A 280 15.94 -11.30 11.24
CA ARG A 280 17.09 -11.02 12.12
C ARG A 280 17.46 -9.52 12.14
N LEU A 281 17.18 -8.79 11.08
CA LEU A 281 17.52 -7.38 10.96
C LEU A 281 16.61 -6.50 11.83
N ALA A 282 15.39 -6.92 12.12
CA ALA A 282 14.48 -6.25 13.04
C ALA A 282 15.02 -6.19 14.48
N GLN A 283 15.96 -7.10 14.84
CA GLN A 283 16.64 -7.14 16.14
C GLN A 283 18.04 -6.49 16.10
N SER A 284 18.31 -5.67 15.08
CA SER A 284 19.60 -5.01 14.93
C SER A 284 19.93 -4.14 16.15
N PRO A 285 21.18 -4.17 16.66
CA PRO A 285 21.61 -3.30 17.75
C PRO A 285 21.66 -1.82 17.32
N GLN A 286 21.60 -1.52 16.03
CA GLN A 286 21.64 -0.19 15.47
C GLN A 286 20.51 0.04 14.45
N PRO A 287 19.23 0.02 14.89
CA PRO A 287 18.10 0.10 13.97
C PRO A 287 18.06 1.42 13.19
N GLY A 288 18.49 2.53 13.80
CA GLY A 288 18.52 3.82 13.11
C GLY A 288 19.52 3.88 11.94
N ARG A 289 20.67 3.21 12.04
CA ARG A 289 21.61 3.06 10.91
C ARG A 289 21.00 2.22 9.80
N LEU A 290 20.31 1.15 10.17
CA LEU A 290 19.69 0.25 9.21
C LEU A 290 18.56 0.92 8.44
N ILE A 291 17.73 1.75 9.11
CA ILE A 291 16.69 2.56 8.48
C ILE A 291 17.29 3.50 7.43
N LEU A 292 18.33 4.25 7.78
CA LEU A 292 18.96 5.21 6.87
C LEU A 292 19.69 4.51 5.72
N ALA A 293 20.44 3.43 6.00
CA ALA A 293 21.18 2.70 4.98
C ALA A 293 20.25 2.01 3.97
N SER A 294 19.18 1.36 4.46
CA SER A 294 18.20 0.72 3.59
C SER A 294 17.41 1.72 2.75
N ALA A 295 17.10 2.91 3.28
CA ALA A 295 16.48 3.97 2.50
C ALA A 295 17.41 4.45 1.36
N ILE A 296 18.68 4.72 1.65
CA ILE A 296 19.66 5.13 0.62
C ILE A 296 19.82 4.02 -0.43
N ALA A 297 19.96 2.76 -0.02
CA ALA A 297 20.07 1.64 -0.95
C ALA A 297 18.81 1.50 -1.86
N ALA A 298 17.62 1.72 -1.30
CA ALA A 298 16.38 1.76 -2.06
C ALA A 298 16.41 2.90 -3.10
N PHE A 299 16.80 4.12 -2.71
CA PHE A 299 16.84 5.26 -3.61
C PHE A 299 17.88 5.11 -4.72
N VAL A 300 19.04 4.53 -4.42
CA VAL A 300 20.05 4.19 -5.44
C VAL A 300 19.48 3.17 -6.44
N ALA A 301 18.82 2.12 -5.98
CA ALA A 301 18.18 1.16 -6.86
C ALA A 301 17.12 1.84 -7.75
N LEU A 302 16.36 2.80 -7.18
CA LEU A 302 15.37 3.58 -7.92
C LEU A 302 16.02 4.54 -8.92
N ALA A 303 17.15 5.14 -8.62
CA ALA A 303 17.88 5.98 -9.56
C ALA A 303 18.42 5.18 -10.75
N LEU A 304 18.85 3.94 -10.49
CA LEU A 304 19.46 3.09 -11.51
C LEU A 304 18.43 2.44 -12.45
N PHE A 305 17.19 2.12 -11.99
CA PHE A 305 16.27 1.30 -12.77
C PHE A 305 15.96 1.84 -14.17
N SER A 306 15.79 3.17 -14.29
CA SER A 306 15.46 3.82 -15.56
C SER A 306 16.67 4.00 -16.47
N LEU A 307 17.89 3.85 -15.93
CA LEU A 307 19.16 3.94 -16.67
C LEU A 307 19.61 2.58 -17.22
N MET A 308 18.96 1.48 -16.81
CA MET A 308 19.33 0.16 -17.26
C MET A 308 18.99 -0.05 -18.75
N PRO A 309 19.96 -0.54 -19.55
CA PRO A 309 19.73 -0.75 -20.99
C PRO A 309 18.79 -1.93 -21.26
N TRP A 310 18.72 -2.90 -20.34
CA TRP A 310 17.89 -4.09 -20.49
C TRP A 310 16.72 -4.06 -19.53
N PHE A 311 15.55 -4.42 -20.01
CA PHE A 311 14.32 -4.51 -19.23
C PHE A 311 14.46 -5.42 -18.00
N SER A 312 15.10 -6.59 -18.14
CA SER A 312 15.35 -7.49 -17.03
C SER A 312 16.19 -6.88 -15.90
N ALA A 313 17.21 -6.08 -16.24
CA ALA A 313 18.03 -5.37 -15.27
C ALA A 313 17.21 -4.27 -14.54
N SER A 314 16.32 -3.59 -15.26
CA SER A 314 15.41 -2.62 -14.62
C SER A 314 14.46 -3.28 -13.63
N LEU A 315 13.93 -4.48 -13.93
CA LEU A 315 13.11 -5.26 -12.99
C LEU A 315 13.88 -5.65 -11.73
N VAL A 316 15.15 -6.03 -11.87
CA VAL A 316 16.02 -6.33 -10.71
C VAL A 316 16.23 -5.08 -9.84
N CYS A 317 16.44 -3.92 -10.44
CA CYS A 317 16.54 -2.65 -9.69
C CYS A 317 15.25 -2.31 -8.97
N LEU A 318 14.08 -2.49 -9.60
CA LEU A 318 12.77 -2.28 -8.96
C LEU A 318 12.53 -3.28 -7.83
N ALA A 319 12.91 -4.56 -8.00
CA ALA A 319 12.84 -5.54 -6.93
C ALA A 319 13.79 -5.19 -5.78
N ALA A 320 15.00 -4.71 -6.07
CA ALA A 320 15.94 -4.22 -5.05
C ALA A 320 15.37 -3.01 -4.29
N PHE A 321 14.73 -2.05 -4.99
CA PHE A 321 13.99 -0.97 -4.33
C PHE A 321 12.95 -1.51 -3.36
N GLY A 322 12.13 -2.47 -3.79
CA GLY A 322 11.13 -3.11 -2.96
C GLY A 322 11.75 -3.83 -1.74
N TYR A 323 12.83 -4.56 -1.96
CA TYR A 323 13.56 -5.28 -0.91
C TYR A 323 14.06 -4.34 0.20
N PHE A 324 14.78 -3.30 -0.16
CA PHE A 324 15.32 -2.34 0.81
C PHE A 324 14.24 -1.49 1.45
N SER A 325 13.18 -1.14 0.71
CA SER A 325 12.00 -0.44 1.27
C SER A 325 11.26 -1.28 2.30
N ALA A 326 11.18 -2.60 2.12
CA ALA A 326 10.60 -3.50 3.10
C ALA A 326 11.43 -3.59 4.38
N ILE A 327 12.76 -3.69 4.27
CA ILE A 327 13.66 -3.64 5.43
C ILE A 327 13.48 -2.32 6.19
N ASN A 328 13.51 -1.20 5.46
CA ASN A 328 13.26 0.13 6.04
C ASN A 328 11.95 0.17 6.83
N SER A 329 10.86 -0.22 6.19
CA SER A 329 9.51 -0.20 6.78
C SER A 329 9.38 -1.11 8.00
N LEU A 330 9.97 -2.33 7.97
CA LEU A 330 9.91 -3.27 9.09
C LEU A 330 10.68 -2.78 10.31
N VAL A 331 11.90 -2.30 10.10
CA VAL A 331 12.74 -1.80 11.20
C VAL A 331 12.16 -0.52 11.77
N GLN A 332 11.67 0.38 10.92
CA GLN A 332 10.99 1.61 11.32
C GLN A 332 9.73 1.28 12.14
N TYR A 333 8.89 0.37 11.67
CA TYR A 333 7.68 -0.06 12.39
C TYR A 333 8.02 -0.62 13.77
N ALA A 334 8.98 -1.55 13.85
CA ALA A 334 9.43 -2.13 15.11
C ALA A 334 9.95 -1.04 16.09
N MET A 335 10.78 -0.12 15.59
CA MET A 335 11.33 0.97 16.42
C MET A 335 10.23 1.93 16.91
N ILE A 336 9.29 2.31 16.05
CA ILE A 336 8.17 3.18 16.45
C ILE A 336 7.31 2.49 17.49
N GLN A 337 7.02 1.18 17.33
CA GLN A 337 6.22 0.43 18.31
C GLN A 337 6.89 0.39 19.70
N THR A 338 8.21 0.19 19.75
CA THR A 338 8.96 0.13 21.01
C THR A 338 9.13 1.48 21.71
N LEU A 339 9.16 2.58 20.95
CA LEU A 339 9.35 3.93 21.49
C LEU A 339 8.05 4.67 21.79
N THR A 340 6.91 4.12 21.38
CA THR A 340 5.60 4.76 21.55
C THR A 340 4.90 4.17 22.78
N PRO A 341 4.43 4.99 23.74
CA PRO A 341 3.61 4.54 24.85
C PRO A 341 2.32 3.85 24.35
N ASP A 342 1.86 2.80 25.04
CA ASP A 342 0.69 2.00 24.65
C ASP A 342 -0.56 2.84 24.39
N ALA A 343 -0.77 3.90 25.18
CA ALA A 343 -1.89 4.83 25.02
C ALA A 343 -1.90 5.60 23.68
N LEU A 344 -0.74 5.72 23.01
CA LEU A 344 -0.56 6.44 21.75
C LEU A 344 -0.37 5.53 20.55
N LEU A 345 -0.18 4.21 20.72
CA LEU A 345 0.08 3.26 19.64
C LEU A 345 -0.98 3.31 18.55
N GLY A 346 -2.27 3.37 18.92
CA GLY A 346 -3.36 3.47 17.94
C GLY A 346 -3.30 4.75 17.09
N ARG A 347 -2.92 5.88 17.72
CA ARG A 347 -2.78 7.18 17.04
C ARG A 347 -1.61 7.19 16.08
N ILE A 348 -0.47 6.62 16.49
CA ILE A 348 0.73 6.52 15.65
C ILE A 348 0.50 5.56 14.47
N ASN A 349 -0.20 4.46 14.65
CA ASN A 349 -0.57 3.56 13.54
C ASN A 349 -1.51 4.24 12.52
N SER A 350 -2.46 5.06 13.00
CA SER A 350 -3.31 5.85 12.11
C SER A 350 -2.51 6.89 11.34
N LEU A 351 -1.56 7.56 12.00
CA LEU A 351 -0.68 8.53 11.37
C LEU A 351 0.24 7.87 10.33
N TRP A 352 0.77 6.68 10.63
CA TRP A 352 1.54 5.88 9.67
C TRP A 352 0.75 5.57 8.39
N THR A 353 -0.50 5.14 8.55
CA THR A 353 -1.37 4.86 7.41
C THR A 353 -1.66 6.13 6.61
N ALA A 354 -1.97 7.23 7.29
CA ALA A 354 -2.18 8.54 6.66
C ALA A 354 -0.93 9.02 5.90
N GLN A 355 0.26 8.86 6.49
CA GLN A 355 1.55 9.20 5.87
C GLN A 355 1.79 8.40 4.59
N ASN A 356 1.53 7.10 4.60
CA ASN A 356 1.71 6.26 3.42
C ASN A 356 0.78 6.69 2.27
N VAL A 357 -0.48 6.99 2.55
CA VAL A 357 -1.45 7.41 1.55
C VAL A 357 -1.14 8.81 1.01
N THR A 358 -0.84 9.77 1.89
CA THR A 358 -0.53 11.14 1.49
C THR A 358 0.83 11.26 0.82
N GLY A 359 1.85 10.54 1.32
CA GLY A 359 3.18 10.51 0.71
C GLY A 359 3.15 9.98 -0.72
N ASP A 360 2.39 8.92 -0.94
CA ASP A 360 2.18 8.34 -2.27
C ASP A 360 1.41 9.30 -3.20
N ALA A 361 0.34 9.93 -2.73
CA ALA A 361 -0.44 10.88 -3.51
C ALA A 361 0.37 12.14 -3.89
N ILE A 362 1.11 12.70 -2.94
CA ILE A 362 1.99 13.86 -3.18
C ILE A 362 3.12 13.47 -4.14
N GLY A 363 3.75 12.32 -3.91
CA GLY A 363 4.78 11.80 -4.79
C GLY A 363 4.29 11.60 -6.23
N ALA A 364 3.07 11.07 -6.40
CA ALA A 364 2.45 10.89 -7.70
C ALA A 364 2.23 12.21 -8.45
N ALA A 365 1.76 13.25 -7.75
CA ALA A 365 1.63 14.59 -8.33
C ALA A 365 2.98 15.19 -8.74
N MET A 366 3.99 15.11 -7.84
CA MET A 366 5.32 15.67 -8.07
C MET A 366 6.03 14.95 -9.23
N ILE A 367 6.07 13.62 -9.21
CA ILE A 367 6.78 12.83 -10.22
C ILE A 367 6.03 12.87 -11.56
N GLY A 368 4.69 12.90 -11.54
CA GLY A 368 3.88 13.13 -12.74
C GLY A 368 4.16 14.49 -13.38
N ALA A 369 4.27 15.56 -12.57
CA ALA A 369 4.65 16.88 -13.04
C ALA A 369 6.08 16.90 -13.62
N MET A 370 7.05 16.25 -12.96
CA MET A 370 8.41 16.11 -13.50
C MET A 370 8.41 15.37 -14.85
N GLY A 371 7.61 14.31 -14.99
CA GLY A 371 7.49 13.55 -16.24
C GLY A 371 6.83 14.31 -17.39
N SER A 372 6.12 15.42 -17.11
CA SER A 372 5.59 16.31 -18.16
C SER A 372 6.57 17.39 -18.60
N LEU A 373 7.57 17.71 -17.76
CA LEU A 373 8.60 18.71 -18.04
C LEU A 373 9.88 18.10 -18.62
N LEU A 374 10.14 16.84 -18.34
CA LEU A 374 11.34 16.09 -18.71
C LEU A 374 10.94 14.82 -19.45
N LEU A 375 11.89 14.21 -20.15
CA LEU A 375 11.69 12.85 -20.66
C LEU A 375 11.39 11.89 -19.50
N PRO A 376 10.47 10.93 -19.63
CA PRO A 376 10.10 10.01 -18.54
C PRO A 376 11.31 9.32 -17.87
N GLN A 377 12.31 8.96 -18.66
CA GLN A 377 13.56 8.36 -18.17
C GLN A 377 14.35 9.34 -17.29
N GLN A 378 14.47 10.60 -17.72
CA GLN A 378 15.15 11.65 -16.96
C GLN A 378 14.39 11.97 -15.66
N ALA A 379 13.07 12.08 -15.73
CA ALA A 379 12.24 12.30 -14.54
C ALA A 379 12.40 11.18 -13.53
N ALA A 380 12.43 9.92 -13.97
CA ALA A 380 12.59 8.76 -13.10
C ALA A 380 14.00 8.73 -12.46
N SER A 381 15.08 8.93 -13.25
CA SER A 381 16.44 8.93 -12.71
C SER A 381 16.70 10.10 -11.78
N LEU A 382 16.24 11.31 -12.13
CA LEU A 382 16.39 12.50 -11.30
C LEU A 382 15.61 12.39 -9.99
N SER A 383 14.40 11.81 -10.00
CA SER A 383 13.64 11.58 -8.75
C SER A 383 14.37 10.62 -7.82
N GLY A 384 14.96 9.53 -8.36
CA GLY A 384 15.77 8.59 -7.60
C GLY A 384 17.08 9.22 -7.07
N LEU A 385 17.75 10.02 -7.89
CA LEU A 385 18.97 10.75 -7.49
C LEU A 385 18.66 11.79 -6.41
N ALA A 386 17.59 12.57 -6.57
CA ALA A 386 17.17 13.56 -5.57
C ALA A 386 16.83 12.88 -4.23
N ALA A 387 16.11 11.76 -4.27
CA ALA A 387 15.83 10.96 -3.07
C ALA A 387 17.12 10.41 -2.45
N THR A 388 18.09 9.96 -3.26
CA THR A 388 19.41 9.49 -2.78
C THR A 388 20.18 10.61 -2.08
N VAL A 389 20.23 11.80 -2.69
CA VAL A 389 20.89 12.98 -2.09
C VAL A 389 20.22 13.36 -0.77
N LEU A 390 18.89 13.41 -0.74
CA LEU A 390 18.13 13.67 0.48
C LEU A 390 18.38 12.59 1.54
N GLY A 391 18.45 11.32 1.15
CA GLY A 391 18.81 10.22 2.05
C GLY A 391 20.21 10.38 2.66
N ILE A 392 21.20 10.80 1.86
CA ILE A 392 22.56 11.09 2.34
C ILE A 392 22.56 12.29 3.28
N ILE A 393 21.83 13.36 2.95
CA ILE A 393 21.68 14.54 3.83
C ILE A 393 21.05 14.10 5.17
N MET A 394 19.99 13.28 5.14
CA MET A 394 19.39 12.71 6.35
C MET A 394 20.39 11.86 7.14
N TRP A 395 21.21 11.05 6.46
CA TRP A 395 22.27 10.28 7.12
C TRP A 395 23.27 11.17 7.87
N LEU A 396 23.63 12.30 7.29
CA LEU A 396 24.58 13.26 7.89
C LEU A 396 23.93 14.03 9.06
N LEU A 397 22.70 14.54 8.86
CA LEU A 397 22.03 15.42 9.84
C LEU A 397 21.37 14.65 10.98
N MET A 398 20.88 13.43 10.76
CA MET A 398 20.13 12.66 11.76
C MET A 398 21.05 11.81 12.65
N ALA A 399 22.09 12.42 13.23
CA ALA A 399 23.05 11.72 14.10
C ALA A 399 22.38 11.05 15.33
N ARG A 400 21.32 11.64 15.87
CA ARG A 400 20.54 11.06 16.99
C ARG A 400 19.88 9.75 16.58
N LEU A 401 19.23 9.69 15.41
CA LEU A 401 18.64 8.47 14.89
C LEU A 401 19.73 7.43 14.58
N ARG A 402 20.79 7.83 13.90
CA ARG A 402 21.89 6.94 13.49
C ARG A 402 22.61 6.28 14.66
N ARG A 403 22.74 6.99 15.80
CA ARG A 403 23.41 6.47 17.01
C ARG A 403 22.47 5.80 18.00
N TYR A 404 21.18 5.77 17.70
CA TYR A 404 20.21 5.16 18.60
C TYR A 404 20.48 3.66 18.74
N GLN A 405 20.53 3.21 20.00
CA GLN A 405 20.62 1.81 20.40
C GLN A 405 19.43 1.51 21.32
N PRO A 406 18.67 0.45 21.06
CA PRO A 406 17.61 0.06 21.97
C PRO A 406 18.21 -0.34 23.34
N PRO A 407 17.51 -0.10 24.44
CA PRO A 407 17.94 -0.59 25.75
C PRO A 407 18.11 -2.11 25.70
N ALA A 408 19.15 -2.63 26.37
CA ALA A 408 19.35 -4.08 26.50
C ALA A 408 18.06 -4.72 27.06
N PRO A 409 17.65 -5.92 26.56
CA PRO A 409 16.55 -6.64 27.17
C PRO A 409 16.81 -6.75 28.67
N ALA A 410 15.85 -6.35 29.51
CA ALA A 410 15.95 -6.59 30.94
C ALA A 410 16.17 -8.09 31.14
N GLU A 411 17.29 -8.48 31.75
CA GLU A 411 17.51 -9.88 32.14
C GLU A 411 16.30 -10.26 32.99
N THR A 412 15.43 -11.08 32.43
CA THR A 412 14.37 -11.73 33.18
C THR A 412 15.07 -12.59 34.20
N GLY A 413 15.21 -12.07 35.40
CA GLY A 413 15.75 -12.80 36.54
C GLY A 413 15.06 -14.15 36.61
N SER A 414 15.89 -15.17 36.53
CA SER A 414 15.61 -16.60 36.69
C SER A 414 14.92 -16.90 38.02
#